data_c2a823ee966f2b9514079d02cb180621
#
_entry.id   c2a823ee966f2b9514079d02cb180621
#
_cell.length_a   1.000
_cell.length_b   1.000
_cell.length_c   1.000
_cell.angle_alpha   90.00
_cell.angle_beta   90.00
_cell.angle_gamma   90.00
#
_symmetry.space_group_name_H-M   'P 1'
#
loop_
_entity.id
_entity.type
_entity.pdbx_description
1 polymer ?
#
loop_
_entity_poly.entity_id
_entity_poly.type
_entity_poly.pdbx_seq_one_letter_code
_entity_poly.pdbx_strand_id
1 'polypeptide(L)'
;VYTASALAAGGKLFNTVFGIDYHIALAIGAAVILCYTFMGGFMAVCVTDFVQGTLMLIGLLVVPLVAYFTLSGNLSDLLTQSGAPGGAAAFLNPFENGERPYTFIEIFSQLAWGLGYCGMPHILTRFMAVKNEKELKKSSVIAIVWDILSLTAACFIGVIGRAYLLPAVLGEEGASSAESVFIEMINKLFS
;
A
#
# COMPACT_ATOMS: atom_id res chain seq x y z
N VAL A 1 -16.38 -7.50 6.66
CA VAL A 1 -15.12 -8.02 6.05
C VAL A 1 -14.07 -6.92 5.98
N TYR A 2 -14.30 -5.80 5.28
CA TYR A 2 -13.32 -4.72 5.08
C TYR A 2 -12.76 -4.15 6.41
N THR A 3 -13.64 -3.79 7.36
CA THR A 3 -13.23 -3.25 8.67
C THR A 3 -12.40 -4.27 9.47
N ALA A 4 -12.79 -5.55 9.43
CA ALA A 4 -12.04 -6.62 10.09
C ALA A 4 -10.65 -6.80 9.48
N SER A 5 -10.55 -6.75 8.15
CA SER A 5 -9.27 -6.82 7.43
C SER A 5 -8.36 -5.64 7.78
N ALA A 6 -8.90 -4.41 7.84
CA ALA A 6 -8.14 -3.22 8.19
C ALA A 6 -7.62 -3.28 9.65
N LEU A 7 -8.45 -3.74 10.59
CA LEU A 7 -8.03 -3.93 11.98
C LEU A 7 -6.97 -5.02 12.12
N ALA A 8 -7.10 -6.12 11.39
CA ALA A 8 -6.11 -7.21 11.38
C ALA A 8 -4.77 -6.74 10.83
N ALA A 9 -4.78 -5.98 9.72
CA ALA A 9 -3.58 -5.39 9.16
C ALA A 9 -2.90 -4.40 10.13
N GLY A 10 -3.69 -3.58 10.83
CA GLY A 10 -3.20 -2.70 11.90
C GLY A 10 -2.55 -3.47 13.04
N GLY A 11 -3.18 -4.53 13.54
CA GLY A 11 -2.62 -5.40 14.58
C GLY A 11 -1.29 -6.03 14.16
N LYS A 12 -1.20 -6.53 12.92
CA LYS A 12 0.03 -7.09 12.35
C LYS A 12 1.14 -6.04 12.25
N LEU A 13 0.79 -4.83 11.79
CA LEU A 13 1.74 -3.72 11.69
C LEU A 13 2.33 -3.36 13.06
N PHE A 14 1.49 -3.18 14.07
CA PHE A 14 1.95 -2.85 15.43
C PHE A 14 2.80 -3.97 16.05
N ASN A 15 2.44 -5.22 15.79
CA ASN A 15 3.26 -6.37 16.21
C ASN A 15 4.64 -6.33 15.56
N THR A 16 4.72 -6.09 14.24
CA THR A 16 5.99 -6.06 13.49
C THR A 16 6.88 -4.87 13.89
N VAL A 17 6.29 -3.70 14.12
CA VAL A 17 7.06 -2.46 14.41
C VAL A 17 7.46 -2.36 15.88
N PHE A 18 6.55 -2.69 16.80
CA PHE A 18 6.74 -2.48 18.24
C PHE A 18 6.96 -3.76 19.04
N GLY A 19 6.84 -4.93 18.41
CA GLY A 19 6.94 -6.21 19.11
C GLY A 19 5.81 -6.50 20.10
N ILE A 20 4.69 -5.76 20.01
CA ILE A 20 3.52 -5.92 20.89
C ILE A 20 2.73 -7.14 20.44
N ASP A 21 2.17 -7.92 21.38
CA ASP A 21 1.29 -9.03 21.05
C ASP A 21 0.16 -8.59 20.12
N TYR A 22 -0.11 -9.39 19.08
CA TYR A 22 -1.08 -9.09 18.03
C TYR A 22 -2.48 -8.75 18.58
N HIS A 23 -2.97 -9.54 19.56
CA HIS A 23 -4.30 -9.34 20.12
C HIS A 23 -4.39 -8.07 20.95
N ILE A 24 -3.33 -7.74 21.66
CA ILE A 24 -3.24 -6.50 22.46
C ILE A 24 -3.18 -5.30 21.49
N ALA A 25 -2.35 -5.35 20.47
CA ALA A 25 -2.23 -4.31 19.45
C ALA A 25 -3.55 -4.04 18.74
N LEU A 26 -4.27 -5.11 18.36
CA LEU A 26 -5.57 -5.03 17.73
C LEU A 26 -6.62 -4.40 18.67
N ALA A 27 -6.66 -4.82 19.93
CA ALA A 27 -7.61 -4.28 20.92
C ALA A 27 -7.36 -2.78 21.21
N ILE A 28 -6.10 -2.37 21.39
CA ILE A 28 -5.73 -0.96 21.58
C ILE A 28 -6.09 -0.14 20.36
N GLY A 29 -5.73 -0.60 19.15
CA GLY A 29 -6.04 0.10 17.89
C GLY A 29 -7.54 0.28 17.70
N ALA A 30 -8.34 -0.77 17.94
CA ALA A 30 -9.79 -0.69 17.87
C ALA A 30 -10.36 0.29 18.90
N ALA A 31 -9.90 0.26 20.14
CA ALA A 31 -10.34 1.18 21.19
C ALA A 31 -10.05 2.64 20.83
N VAL A 32 -8.85 2.95 20.34
CA VAL A 32 -8.47 4.31 19.92
C VAL A 32 -9.35 4.79 18.77
N ILE A 33 -9.56 3.97 17.75
CA ILE A 33 -10.44 4.31 16.63
C ILE A 33 -11.87 4.59 17.09
N LEU A 34 -12.42 3.74 17.95
CA LEU A 34 -13.77 3.92 18.49
C LEU A 34 -13.86 5.20 19.32
N CYS A 35 -12.90 5.48 20.19
CA CYS A 35 -12.89 6.67 21.03
C CYS A 35 -12.91 7.96 20.22
N TYR A 36 -11.98 8.13 19.27
CA TYR A 36 -11.94 9.39 18.51
C TYR A 36 -13.13 9.52 17.54
N THR A 37 -13.60 8.41 16.98
CA THR A 37 -14.78 8.42 16.12
C THR A 37 -16.04 8.79 16.90
N PHE A 38 -16.19 8.27 18.12
CA PHE A 38 -17.33 8.56 18.98
C PHE A 38 -17.33 10.03 19.46
N MET A 39 -16.17 10.57 19.80
CA MET A 39 -16.02 11.94 20.28
C MET A 39 -16.17 12.99 19.17
N GLY A 40 -15.63 12.74 18.01
CA GLY A 40 -15.52 13.75 16.95
C GLY A 40 -16.37 13.49 15.70
N GLY A 41 -17.04 12.33 15.62
CA GLY A 41 -17.90 11.96 14.50
C GLY A 41 -17.21 11.98 13.14
N PHE A 42 -17.99 12.23 12.09
CA PHE A 42 -17.54 12.21 10.71
C PHE A 42 -16.43 13.24 10.40
N MET A 43 -16.50 14.43 10.98
CA MET A 43 -15.51 15.47 10.75
C MET A 43 -14.14 15.10 11.31
N ALA A 44 -14.08 14.51 12.51
CA ALA A 44 -12.83 14.06 13.09
C ALA A 44 -12.18 12.95 12.23
N VAL A 45 -12.97 12.01 11.73
CA VAL A 45 -12.48 10.97 10.83
C VAL A 45 -11.90 11.57 9.54
N CYS A 46 -12.60 12.54 8.94
CA CYS A 46 -12.09 13.19 7.72
C CYS A 46 -10.77 13.93 7.94
N VAL A 47 -10.61 14.62 9.07
CA VAL A 47 -9.37 15.36 9.40
C VAL A 47 -8.24 14.38 9.69
N THR A 48 -8.48 13.33 10.46
CA THR A 48 -7.46 12.30 10.75
C THR A 48 -7.05 11.56 9.49
N ASP A 49 -8.00 11.17 8.64
CA ASP A 49 -7.74 10.53 7.35
C ASP A 49 -6.87 11.42 6.45
N PHE A 50 -7.14 12.72 6.40
CA PHE A 50 -6.36 13.67 5.62
C PHE A 50 -4.91 13.75 6.09
N VAL A 51 -4.69 13.90 7.40
CA VAL A 51 -3.34 13.96 7.99
C VAL A 51 -2.60 12.64 7.78
N GLN A 52 -3.23 11.52 8.13
CA GLN A 52 -2.64 10.18 7.96
C GLN A 52 -2.34 9.85 6.51
N GLY A 53 -3.28 10.17 5.60
CA GLY A 53 -3.10 9.98 4.17
C GLY A 53 -1.92 10.80 3.63
N THR A 54 -1.79 12.06 4.05
CA THR A 54 -0.65 12.91 3.65
C THR A 54 0.68 12.35 4.12
N LEU A 55 0.77 11.93 5.39
CA LEU A 55 1.96 11.28 5.94
C LEU A 55 2.29 9.98 5.19
N MET A 56 1.27 9.18 4.92
CA MET A 56 1.41 7.95 4.13
C MET A 56 1.97 8.24 2.74
N LEU A 57 1.42 9.22 2.02
CA LEU A 57 1.89 9.57 0.68
C LEU A 57 3.36 10.04 0.70
N ILE A 58 3.75 10.85 1.68
CA ILE A 58 5.13 11.27 1.86
C ILE A 58 6.03 10.04 2.07
N GLY A 59 5.66 9.14 2.96
CA GLY A 59 6.42 7.92 3.21
C GLY A 59 6.55 7.02 1.98
N LEU A 60 5.43 6.82 1.26
CA LEU A 60 5.40 6.01 0.04
C LEU A 60 6.29 6.59 -1.08
N LEU A 61 6.46 7.90 -1.16
CA LEU A 61 7.31 8.54 -2.16
C LEU A 61 8.77 8.60 -1.72
N VAL A 62 9.03 8.98 -0.46
CA VAL A 62 10.40 9.21 0.02
C VAL A 62 11.18 7.91 0.18
N VAL A 63 10.59 6.87 0.77
CA VAL A 63 11.30 5.62 1.06
C VAL A 63 11.85 4.94 -0.19
N PRO A 64 11.06 4.67 -1.25
CA PRO A 64 11.61 4.05 -2.46
C PRO A 64 12.57 4.96 -3.21
N LEU A 65 12.38 6.28 -3.14
CA LEU A 65 13.29 7.24 -3.76
C LEU A 65 14.67 7.18 -3.09
N VAL A 66 14.72 7.23 -1.77
CA VAL A 66 15.98 7.13 -1.01
C VAL A 66 16.62 5.76 -1.24
N ALA A 67 15.84 4.67 -1.20
CA ALA A 67 16.34 3.34 -1.49
C ALA A 67 16.94 3.25 -2.91
N TYR A 68 16.30 3.84 -3.90
CA TYR A 68 16.80 3.87 -5.28
C TYR A 68 18.15 4.58 -5.39
N PHE A 69 18.32 5.74 -4.74
CA PHE A 69 19.59 6.45 -4.74
C PHE A 69 20.70 5.75 -3.94
N THR A 70 20.32 4.86 -3.05
CA THR A 70 21.28 4.07 -2.23
C THR A 70 21.68 2.76 -2.93
N LEU A 71 20.98 2.36 -4.00
CA LEU A 71 21.30 1.16 -4.78
C LEU A 71 22.68 1.29 -5.42
N SER A 72 23.54 0.31 -5.15
CA SER A 72 24.87 0.19 -5.76
C SER A 72 24.80 -0.77 -6.94
N GLY A 73 24.41 -0.26 -8.13
CA GLY A 73 24.35 -1.05 -9.36
C GLY A 73 23.15 -0.76 -10.25
N ASN A 74 23.09 -1.44 -11.41
CA ASN A 74 21.94 -1.33 -12.30
C ASN A 74 20.73 -2.07 -11.75
N LEU A 75 19.57 -1.44 -11.74
CA LEU A 75 18.32 -2.03 -11.27
C LEU A 75 18.00 -3.37 -11.96
N SER A 76 18.23 -3.47 -13.26
CA SER A 76 18.01 -4.70 -14.04
C SER A 76 18.87 -5.86 -13.56
N ASP A 77 20.15 -5.60 -13.27
CA ASP A 77 21.08 -6.63 -12.79
C ASP A 77 20.72 -7.10 -11.38
N LEU A 78 20.33 -6.16 -10.51
CA LEU A 78 19.88 -6.46 -9.14
C LEU A 78 18.58 -7.25 -9.14
N LEU A 79 17.62 -6.93 -10.00
CA LEU A 79 16.38 -7.69 -10.15
C LEU A 79 16.66 -9.12 -10.65
N THR A 80 17.57 -9.29 -11.58
CA THR A 80 17.96 -10.62 -12.06
C THR A 80 18.64 -11.43 -10.95
N GLN A 81 19.54 -10.83 -10.18
CA GLN A 81 20.18 -11.46 -9.03
C GLN A 81 19.22 -11.80 -7.90
N SER A 82 18.15 -11.01 -7.73
CA SER A 82 17.10 -11.26 -6.74
C SER A 82 16.16 -12.41 -7.10
N GLY A 83 16.41 -13.12 -8.19
CA GLY A 83 15.55 -14.22 -8.64
C GLY A 83 14.16 -13.75 -9.06
N ALA A 84 14.05 -12.58 -9.69
CA ALA A 84 12.78 -12.07 -10.20
C ALA A 84 12.18 -13.07 -11.21
N PRO A 85 10.88 -13.44 -11.10
CA PRO A 85 10.24 -14.40 -11.99
C PRO A 85 10.35 -13.94 -13.45
N GLY A 86 10.83 -14.82 -14.33
CA GLY A 86 11.05 -14.52 -15.75
C GLY A 86 12.22 -13.55 -16.02
N GLY A 87 13.01 -13.19 -15.00
CA GLY A 87 14.07 -12.18 -15.08
C GLY A 87 13.56 -10.74 -15.03
N ALA A 88 14.46 -9.77 -15.05
CA ALA A 88 14.12 -8.35 -14.89
C ALA A 88 13.13 -7.84 -15.95
N ALA A 89 13.26 -8.27 -17.20
CA ALA A 89 12.39 -7.80 -18.29
C ALA A 89 10.93 -8.27 -18.13
N ALA A 90 10.71 -9.54 -17.81
CA ALA A 90 9.38 -10.08 -17.58
C ALA A 90 8.76 -9.54 -16.29
N PHE A 91 9.57 -9.38 -15.23
CA PHE A 91 9.13 -8.81 -13.96
C PHE A 91 8.66 -7.36 -14.08
N LEU A 92 9.29 -6.57 -14.94
CA LEU A 92 8.91 -5.18 -15.20
C LEU A 92 7.79 -5.03 -16.24
N ASN A 93 7.38 -6.12 -16.90
CA ASN A 93 6.30 -6.11 -17.87
C ASN A 93 4.94 -6.26 -17.16
N PRO A 94 4.07 -5.23 -17.16
CA PRO A 94 2.77 -5.31 -16.48
C PRO A 94 1.78 -6.30 -17.12
N PHE A 95 2.10 -6.84 -18.30
CA PHE A 95 1.24 -7.79 -19.02
C PHE A 95 1.70 -9.24 -18.88
N GLU A 96 2.73 -9.51 -18.09
CA GLU A 96 3.26 -10.83 -17.81
C GLU A 96 3.32 -11.11 -16.30
N ASN A 97 3.14 -12.37 -15.90
CA ASN A 97 3.30 -12.77 -14.50
C ASN A 97 4.69 -13.36 -14.20
N GLY A 98 5.65 -13.19 -15.11
CA GLY A 98 7.00 -13.75 -15.03
C GLY A 98 7.15 -15.12 -15.69
N GLU A 99 6.07 -15.87 -15.89
CA GLU A 99 6.08 -17.19 -16.55
C GLU A 99 5.37 -17.16 -17.90
N ARG A 100 4.29 -16.41 -18.01
CA ARG A 100 3.47 -16.28 -19.20
C ARG A 100 2.78 -14.92 -19.28
N PRO A 101 2.38 -14.46 -20.49
CA PRO A 101 1.53 -13.29 -20.62
C PRO A 101 0.15 -13.52 -20.00
N TYR A 102 -0.42 -12.46 -19.42
CA TYR A 102 -1.77 -12.49 -18.87
C TYR A 102 -2.81 -12.70 -19.99
N THR A 103 -3.77 -13.57 -19.73
CA THR A 103 -4.93 -13.75 -20.60
C THR A 103 -5.86 -12.54 -20.50
N PHE A 104 -6.58 -12.22 -21.58
CA PHE A 104 -7.57 -11.13 -21.59
C PHE A 104 -8.58 -11.22 -20.43
N ILE A 105 -9.03 -12.43 -20.09
CA ILE A 105 -9.96 -12.67 -18.97
C ILE A 105 -9.32 -12.30 -17.63
N GLU A 106 -8.05 -12.61 -17.42
CA GLU A 106 -7.31 -12.24 -16.19
C GLU A 106 -7.18 -10.72 -16.06
N ILE A 107 -6.81 -10.03 -17.13
CA ILE A 107 -6.74 -8.57 -17.17
C ILE A 107 -8.10 -7.95 -16.86
N PHE A 108 -9.16 -8.44 -17.52
CA PHE A 108 -10.51 -7.94 -17.30
C PHE A 108 -11.02 -8.21 -15.88
N SER A 109 -10.71 -9.37 -15.33
CA SER A 109 -11.04 -9.71 -13.93
C SER A 109 -10.36 -8.80 -12.92
N GLN A 110 -9.11 -8.44 -13.16
CA GLN A 110 -8.38 -7.48 -12.33
C GLN A 110 -9.00 -6.08 -12.39
N LEU A 111 -9.36 -5.62 -13.59
CA LEU A 111 -10.02 -4.32 -13.80
C LEU A 111 -11.45 -4.28 -13.23
N ALA A 112 -12.15 -5.40 -13.22
CA ALA A 112 -13.51 -5.48 -12.68
C ALA A 112 -13.59 -5.19 -11.18
N TRP A 113 -12.48 -5.35 -10.44
CA TRP A 113 -12.43 -4.97 -9.03
C TRP A 113 -12.73 -3.49 -8.82
N GLY A 114 -12.30 -2.62 -9.72
CA GLY A 114 -12.61 -1.18 -9.69
C GLY A 114 -14.11 -0.87 -9.69
N LEU A 115 -14.92 -1.70 -10.35
CA LEU A 115 -16.39 -1.54 -10.37
C LEU A 115 -17.01 -1.77 -8.97
N GLY A 116 -16.45 -2.68 -8.17
CA GLY A 116 -16.90 -2.95 -6.81
C GLY A 116 -16.73 -1.76 -5.86
N TYR A 117 -15.74 -0.92 -6.10
CA TYR A 117 -15.49 0.28 -5.29
C TYR A 117 -16.63 1.29 -5.34
N CYS A 118 -17.33 1.41 -6.47
CA CYS A 118 -18.45 2.34 -6.62
C CYS A 118 -19.61 2.05 -5.66
N GLY A 119 -19.75 0.81 -5.17
CA GLY A 119 -20.80 0.41 -4.22
C GLY A 119 -20.37 0.40 -2.74
N MET A 120 -19.15 0.76 -2.42
CA MET A 120 -18.66 0.70 -1.05
C MET A 120 -19.25 1.80 -0.16
N PRO A 121 -19.86 1.46 1.01
CA PRO A 121 -20.53 2.44 1.88
C PRO A 121 -19.64 3.58 2.33
N HIS A 122 -18.38 3.33 2.63
CA HIS A 122 -17.42 4.35 3.08
C HIS A 122 -17.06 5.36 1.97
N ILE A 123 -17.20 4.99 0.71
CA ILE A 123 -17.02 5.89 -0.43
C ILE A 123 -18.31 6.67 -0.66
N LEU A 124 -19.47 6.01 -0.64
CA LEU A 124 -20.78 6.64 -0.82
C LEU A 124 -21.05 7.72 0.24
N THR A 125 -20.72 7.46 1.50
CA THR A 125 -20.89 8.46 2.58
C THR A 125 -20.06 9.73 2.33
N ARG A 126 -18.88 9.61 1.75
CA ARG A 126 -18.05 10.77 1.39
C ARG A 126 -18.65 11.57 0.25
N PHE A 127 -19.20 10.92 -0.78
CA PHE A 127 -19.92 11.61 -1.84
C PHE A 127 -21.17 12.33 -1.33
N MET A 128 -21.93 11.71 -0.42
CA MET A 128 -23.12 12.31 0.18
C MET A 128 -22.80 13.51 1.08
N ALA A 129 -21.61 13.60 1.64
CA ALA A 129 -21.18 14.69 2.50
C ALA A 129 -20.69 15.91 1.72
N VAL A 130 -20.54 15.84 0.40
CA VAL A 130 -20.05 16.96 -0.43
C VAL A 130 -21.14 18.03 -0.57
N LYS A 131 -20.75 19.30 -0.39
CA LYS A 131 -21.67 20.45 -0.32
C LYS A 131 -22.35 20.77 -1.64
N ASN A 132 -21.64 20.64 -2.77
CA ASN A 132 -22.16 20.97 -4.10
C ASN A 132 -21.35 20.29 -5.22
N GLU A 133 -21.87 20.29 -6.44
CA GLU A 133 -21.25 19.65 -7.61
C GLU A 133 -19.85 20.19 -7.96
N LYS A 134 -19.59 21.48 -7.73
CA LYS A 134 -18.27 22.06 -8.02
C LYS A 134 -17.20 21.51 -7.10
N GLU A 135 -17.52 21.36 -5.81
CA GLU A 135 -16.63 20.74 -4.84
C GLU A 135 -16.45 19.25 -5.12
N LEU A 136 -17.50 18.56 -5.57
CA LEU A 136 -17.42 17.16 -5.99
C LEU A 136 -16.43 16.97 -7.15
N LYS A 137 -16.49 17.82 -8.18
CA LYS A 137 -15.54 17.75 -9.31
C LYS A 137 -14.10 17.99 -8.86
N LYS A 138 -13.86 18.97 -7.99
CA LYS A 138 -12.52 19.20 -7.43
C LYS A 138 -12.01 18.01 -6.61
N SER A 139 -12.86 17.47 -5.74
CA SER A 139 -12.52 16.32 -4.92
C SER A 139 -12.20 15.09 -5.79
N SER A 140 -12.94 14.88 -6.87
CA SER A 140 -12.68 13.77 -7.81
C SER A 140 -11.32 13.90 -8.48
N VAL A 141 -10.94 15.10 -8.93
CA VAL A 141 -9.62 15.32 -9.55
C VAL A 141 -8.51 15.10 -8.52
N ILE A 142 -8.66 15.62 -7.31
CA ILE A 142 -7.68 15.40 -6.23
C ILE A 142 -7.54 13.90 -5.92
N ALA A 143 -8.66 13.17 -5.81
CA ALA A 143 -8.65 11.74 -5.53
C ALA A 143 -7.94 10.96 -6.65
N ILE A 144 -8.23 11.25 -7.92
CA ILE A 144 -7.58 10.58 -9.06
C ILE A 144 -6.07 10.81 -9.05
N VAL A 145 -5.63 12.06 -8.85
CA VAL A 145 -4.20 12.38 -8.77
C VAL A 145 -3.54 11.66 -7.59
N TRP A 146 -4.20 11.64 -6.45
CA TRP A 146 -3.75 10.93 -5.26
C TRP A 146 -3.59 9.43 -5.51
N ASP A 147 -4.59 8.79 -6.12
CA ASP A 147 -4.58 7.37 -6.43
C ASP A 147 -3.45 7.02 -7.41
N ILE A 148 -3.27 7.81 -8.46
CA ILE A 148 -2.19 7.60 -9.43
C ILE A 148 -0.83 7.69 -8.73
N LEU A 149 -0.61 8.69 -7.89
CA LEU A 149 0.66 8.86 -7.17
C LEU A 149 0.89 7.71 -6.20
N SER A 150 -0.12 7.33 -5.42
CA SER A 150 -0.02 6.28 -4.41
C SER A 150 0.22 4.91 -5.03
N LEU A 151 -0.52 4.56 -6.09
CA LEU A 151 -0.37 3.29 -6.79
C LEU A 151 0.98 3.19 -7.51
N THR A 152 1.41 4.28 -8.14
CA THR A 152 2.74 4.34 -8.77
C THR A 152 3.83 4.14 -7.72
N ALA A 153 3.76 4.84 -6.59
CA ALA A 153 4.71 4.68 -5.50
C ALA A 153 4.72 3.26 -4.93
N ALA A 154 3.55 2.64 -4.77
CA ALA A 154 3.44 1.24 -4.32
C ALA A 154 4.10 0.26 -5.29
N CYS A 155 3.93 0.44 -6.61
CA CYS A 155 4.63 -0.35 -7.62
C CYS A 155 6.15 -0.16 -7.51
N PHE A 156 6.63 1.07 -7.34
CA PHE A 156 8.05 1.35 -7.12
C PHE A 156 8.59 0.69 -5.86
N ILE A 157 7.84 0.68 -4.77
CA ILE A 157 8.24 -0.03 -3.54
C ILE A 157 8.42 -1.52 -3.81
N GLY A 158 7.52 -2.15 -4.57
CA GLY A 158 7.65 -3.57 -4.92
C GLY A 158 8.90 -3.85 -5.75
N VAL A 159 9.16 -3.04 -6.77
CA VAL A 159 10.32 -3.20 -7.66
C VAL A 159 11.64 -2.90 -6.94
N ILE A 160 11.73 -1.74 -6.30
CA ILE A 160 12.96 -1.29 -5.62
C ILE A 160 13.20 -2.13 -4.37
N GLY A 161 12.15 -2.45 -3.62
CA GLY A 161 12.23 -3.29 -2.43
C GLY A 161 12.83 -4.65 -2.74
N ARG A 162 12.39 -5.27 -3.83
CA ARG A 162 12.98 -6.55 -4.28
C ARG A 162 14.45 -6.43 -4.65
N ALA A 163 14.83 -5.37 -5.36
CA ALA A 163 16.22 -5.13 -5.74
C ALA A 163 17.10 -4.77 -4.53
N TYR A 164 16.56 -4.01 -3.57
CA TYR A 164 17.29 -3.50 -2.40
C TYR A 164 17.47 -4.55 -1.30
N LEU A 165 16.44 -5.35 -1.04
CA LEU A 165 16.46 -6.33 0.04
C LEU A 165 17.16 -7.63 -0.35
N LEU A 166 17.13 -8.02 -1.65
CA LEU A 166 17.63 -9.30 -2.18
C LEU A 166 16.94 -10.54 -1.56
N PRO A 167 17.11 -11.76 -2.13
CA PRO A 167 16.37 -12.93 -1.67
C PRO A 167 16.66 -13.35 -0.21
N ALA A 168 17.75 -12.88 0.37
CA ALA A 168 18.14 -13.24 1.75
C ALA A 168 17.14 -12.75 2.82
N VAL A 169 16.37 -11.69 2.55
CA VAL A 169 15.39 -11.14 3.51
C VAL A 169 13.97 -11.64 3.21
N LEU A 170 13.72 -12.01 1.95
CA LEU A 170 12.42 -12.54 1.51
C LEU A 170 12.29 -14.06 1.71
N GLY A 171 13.11 -14.68 2.55
CA GLY A 171 13.25 -16.07 2.90
C GLY A 171 12.13 -17.07 2.54
N GLU A 172 12.33 -18.35 2.75
CA GLU A 172 11.39 -19.44 2.39
C GLU A 172 9.97 -19.31 2.99
N GLU A 173 9.74 -18.42 3.94
CA GLU A 173 8.43 -18.05 4.49
C GLU A 173 7.69 -16.97 3.67
N GLY A 174 8.11 -16.76 2.51
CA GLY A 174 7.79 -15.88 1.37
C GLY A 174 6.55 -14.99 1.38
N ALA A 175 5.37 -15.46 1.72
CA ALA A 175 4.15 -14.65 1.65
C ALA A 175 4.02 -13.67 2.84
N SER A 176 4.52 -14.02 4.01
CA SER A 176 4.45 -13.16 5.21
C SER A 176 5.45 -12.02 5.17
N SER A 177 6.63 -12.25 4.59
CA SER A 177 7.68 -11.24 4.48
C SER A 177 7.45 -10.27 3.31
N ALA A 178 6.76 -10.67 2.25
CA ALA A 178 6.40 -9.79 1.15
C ALA A 178 5.47 -8.64 1.59
N GLU A 179 4.60 -8.87 2.56
CA GLU A 179 3.72 -7.84 3.12
C GLU A 179 4.48 -6.80 3.97
N SER A 180 5.64 -7.15 4.49
CA SER A 180 6.47 -6.25 5.33
C SER A 180 7.62 -5.57 4.56
N VAL A 181 7.71 -5.74 3.23
CA VAL A 181 8.78 -5.17 2.38
C VAL A 181 9.04 -3.69 2.68
N PHE A 182 8.00 -2.89 2.85
CA PHE A 182 8.16 -1.46 3.14
C PHE A 182 8.83 -1.21 4.50
N ILE A 183 8.47 -1.98 5.52
CA ILE A 183 9.04 -1.88 6.87
C ILE A 183 10.51 -2.33 6.85
N GLU A 184 10.80 -3.43 6.17
CA GLU A 184 12.17 -3.94 6.03
C GLU A 184 13.07 -2.97 5.26
N MET A 185 12.53 -2.30 4.24
CA MET A 185 13.25 -1.22 3.55
C MET A 185 13.57 -0.07 4.50
N ILE A 186 12.62 0.36 5.33
CA ILE A 186 12.84 1.44 6.31
C ILE A 186 13.90 1.00 7.33
N ASN A 187 13.77 -0.20 7.89
CA ASN A 187 14.74 -0.71 8.85
C ASN A 187 16.15 -0.73 8.27
N LYS A 188 16.31 -1.18 7.04
CA LYS A 188 17.61 -1.25 6.37
C LYS A 188 18.17 0.11 5.95
N LEU A 189 17.31 1.10 5.69
CA LEU A 189 17.73 2.45 5.30
C LEU A 189 18.15 3.32 6.49
N PHE A 190 17.54 3.09 7.66
CA PHE A 190 17.68 3.97 8.82
C PHE A 190 18.31 3.26 10.05
N SER A 191 18.81 2.02 9.89
CA SER A 191 19.64 1.32 10.90
C SER A 191 21.17 1.51 10.62
#